data_36b6c0119df154e50694bfaa18c23a64
#
_entry.id   36b6c0119df154e50694bfaa18c23a64
#
_cell.length_a   1.000
_cell.length_b   1.000
_cell.length_c   1.000
_cell.angle_alpha   90.00
_cell.angle_beta   90.00
_cell.angle_gamma   90.00
#
_symmetry.space_group_name_H-M   'P 1'
#
loop_
_entity.id
_entity.type
_entity.pdbx_description
1 polymer ?
#
loop_
_entity_poly.entity_id
_entity_poly.type
_entity_poly.pdbx_seq_one_letter_code
_entity_poly.pdbx_strand_id
1 'polypeptide(L)'
;TIAAYNSFYPASEDLIKELGIDGFRACDYSTMWYNGPYLIEEYIQQNTKSFIPNPNYYAANDCTRFEHHTITMIPDLSMGLQLYENGEVDNIDLTESNLTTITSDPNNKHNKFLCEKRPTKFSFQMHLNFQRKDENGNLDENWNKAVANRAFRQCFYKGINFTNYYARTNKINPLKCENDYYTMPGVCYNTKGEEYTTLVAKEMGFDGQAYDGKTMIRLRDNGGDIADLKKQAMEELSAIGVTFPVHCYHYIKSGDTTALDTATVLKQCFSESLGDDFVVLDIGTYVSSIYKEVRNVQLHSILQNGWGADFGDPVNFLGQEVLSDDNAYYAQTTSWIAAVEKDPKDYQKELLADYQEFTDLVTEAKAIVTDTDARYAAFAKAEASMLNNALCIPCLYEVLWCLTHVNEYTKINAMYGPCNYKAVNWETRQGDGYTIFEDNVYTQESVMLDNQVLITYITEGLGGVVGAEYANPYGQGRIVAVE
;
A
#
# COMPACT_ATOMS: atom_id res chain seq x y z
N THR A 1 -15.54 -3.10 -14.00
CA THR A 1 -14.46 -2.58 -13.11
C THR A 1 -13.41 -1.82 -13.92
N ILE A 2 -12.85 -2.41 -14.99
CA ILE A 2 -11.85 -1.73 -15.86
C ILE A 2 -12.40 -0.42 -16.41
N ALA A 3 -13.66 -0.38 -16.85
CA ALA A 3 -14.28 0.83 -17.39
C ALA A 3 -14.45 1.97 -16.36
N ALA A 4 -14.30 1.68 -15.07
CA ALA A 4 -14.33 2.70 -14.01
C ALA A 4 -12.95 3.31 -13.70
N TYR A 5 -11.89 2.78 -14.33
CA TYR A 5 -10.55 3.31 -14.17
C TYR A 5 -10.35 4.59 -14.98
N ASN A 6 -9.66 5.57 -14.39
CA ASN A 6 -9.55 6.91 -14.97
C ASN A 6 -8.94 6.96 -16.38
N SER A 7 -8.07 6.01 -16.72
CA SER A 7 -7.49 5.91 -18.08
C SER A 7 -8.50 5.56 -19.17
N PHE A 8 -9.71 5.09 -18.80
CA PHE A 8 -10.79 4.75 -19.70
C PHE A 8 -11.94 5.77 -19.68
N TYR A 9 -11.78 6.90 -19.00
CA TYR A 9 -12.80 7.93 -19.03
C TYR A 9 -12.94 8.50 -20.44
N PRO A 10 -14.18 8.65 -20.93
CA PRO A 10 -14.41 9.20 -22.26
C PRO A 10 -13.93 10.65 -22.30
N ALA A 11 -13.14 10.98 -23.30
CA ALA A 11 -12.80 12.37 -23.63
C ALA A 11 -13.94 12.99 -24.46
N SER A 12 -14.22 14.27 -24.25
CA SER A 12 -15.22 14.97 -25.04
C SER A 12 -14.71 15.22 -26.46
N GLU A 13 -15.35 14.61 -27.46
CA GLU A 13 -15.04 14.83 -28.87
C GLU A 13 -15.27 16.29 -29.27
N ASP A 14 -16.31 16.91 -28.71
CA ASP A 14 -16.65 18.30 -29.06
C ASP A 14 -15.61 19.27 -28.48
N LEU A 15 -15.13 19.04 -27.26
CA LEU A 15 -14.03 19.83 -26.68
C LEU A 15 -12.73 19.65 -27.49
N ILE A 16 -12.44 18.44 -27.96
CA ILE A 16 -11.27 18.16 -28.80
C ILE A 16 -11.41 18.87 -30.16
N LYS A 17 -12.61 18.90 -30.74
CA LYS A 17 -12.87 19.63 -32.00
C LYS A 17 -12.70 21.13 -31.81
N GLU A 18 -13.16 21.67 -30.70
CA GLU A 18 -13.08 23.11 -30.39
C GLU A 18 -11.63 23.56 -30.14
N LEU A 19 -10.87 22.82 -29.34
CA LEU A 19 -9.54 23.21 -28.92
C LEU A 19 -8.40 22.62 -29.75
N GLY A 20 -8.68 21.58 -30.52
CA GLY A 20 -7.65 20.73 -31.11
C GLY A 20 -6.97 19.82 -30.05
N ILE A 21 -6.19 18.85 -30.51
CA ILE A 21 -5.52 17.87 -29.64
C ILE A 21 -4.55 18.56 -28.64
N ASP A 22 -3.81 19.54 -29.11
CA ASP A 22 -2.81 20.23 -28.26
C ASP A 22 -3.50 21.15 -27.26
N GLY A 23 -4.58 21.84 -27.65
CA GLY A 23 -5.39 22.62 -26.74
C GLY A 23 -6.07 21.75 -25.68
N PHE A 24 -6.60 20.58 -26.08
CA PHE A 24 -7.17 19.62 -25.14
C PHE A 24 -6.14 19.12 -24.10
N ARG A 25 -4.91 18.84 -24.55
CA ARG A 25 -3.82 18.42 -23.64
C ARG A 25 -3.38 19.55 -22.69
N ALA A 26 -3.56 20.80 -23.09
CA ALA A 26 -3.21 21.97 -22.32
C ALA A 26 -4.35 22.50 -21.45
N CYS A 27 -5.52 21.85 -21.44
CA CYS A 27 -6.64 22.23 -20.58
C CYS A 27 -6.20 22.27 -19.11
N ASP A 28 -6.58 23.33 -18.43
CA ASP A 28 -6.52 23.46 -16.98
C ASP A 28 -7.92 23.27 -16.36
N TYR A 29 -8.02 23.44 -15.05
CA TYR A 29 -9.28 23.26 -14.33
C TYR A 29 -10.39 24.24 -14.75
N SER A 30 -10.04 25.38 -15.35
CA SER A 30 -10.99 26.42 -15.77
C SER A 30 -11.51 26.20 -17.21
N THR A 31 -10.80 25.43 -18.01
CA THR A 31 -11.07 25.19 -19.43
C THR A 31 -11.54 23.78 -19.74
N MET A 32 -11.33 22.83 -18.85
CA MET A 32 -11.79 21.44 -19.01
C MET A 32 -13.30 21.30 -18.78
N TRP A 33 -13.92 20.34 -19.44
CA TRP A 33 -15.31 19.97 -19.21
C TRP A 33 -15.41 18.85 -18.18
N TYR A 34 -16.40 18.95 -17.30
CA TYR A 34 -16.58 18.05 -16.18
C TYR A 34 -17.81 17.16 -16.36
N ASN A 35 -17.66 15.87 -16.14
CA ASN A 35 -18.76 14.90 -16.10
C ASN A 35 -18.89 14.18 -14.75
N GLY A 36 -18.09 14.56 -13.76
CA GLY A 36 -18.11 14.03 -12.40
C GLY A 36 -19.08 14.79 -11.46
N PRO A 37 -19.24 14.32 -10.21
CA PRO A 37 -20.14 14.93 -9.23
C PRO A 37 -19.68 16.30 -8.73
N TYR A 38 -18.42 16.63 -8.88
CA TYR A 38 -17.83 17.90 -8.47
C TYR A 38 -17.05 18.56 -9.59
N LEU A 39 -17.02 19.89 -9.54
CA LEU A 39 -16.18 20.77 -10.37
C LEU A 39 -15.00 21.27 -9.52
N ILE A 40 -13.86 21.50 -10.14
CA ILE A 40 -12.77 22.22 -9.48
C ILE A 40 -13.08 23.72 -9.56
N GLU A 41 -13.31 24.33 -8.39
CA GLU A 41 -13.53 25.77 -8.25
C GLU A 41 -12.21 26.53 -8.25
N GLU A 42 -11.22 25.99 -7.50
CA GLU A 42 -9.89 26.59 -7.37
C GLU A 42 -8.81 25.51 -7.33
N TYR A 43 -7.71 25.79 -7.98
CA TYR A 43 -6.51 24.98 -7.93
C TYR A 43 -5.27 25.85 -7.75
N ILE A 44 -4.67 25.77 -6.57
CA ILE A 44 -3.36 26.39 -6.28
C ILE A 44 -2.36 25.26 -6.12
N GLN A 45 -1.41 25.19 -7.05
CA GLN A 45 -0.41 24.12 -7.08
C GLN A 45 0.35 24.03 -5.75
N GLN A 46 0.44 22.81 -5.21
CA GLN A 46 1.10 22.51 -3.91
C GLN A 46 0.49 23.25 -2.70
N ASN A 47 -0.73 23.73 -2.81
CA ASN A 47 -1.41 24.42 -1.72
C ASN A 47 -2.85 23.89 -1.56
N THR A 48 -3.77 24.25 -2.48
CA THR A 48 -5.20 23.99 -2.28
C THR A 48 -5.85 23.51 -3.55
N LYS A 49 -6.79 22.55 -3.39
CA LYS A 49 -7.77 22.18 -4.42
C LYS A 49 -9.15 22.30 -3.80
N SER A 50 -9.99 23.16 -4.34
CA SER A 50 -11.37 23.37 -3.90
C SER A 50 -12.34 22.85 -4.94
N PHE A 51 -13.38 22.16 -4.48
CA PHE A 51 -14.39 21.53 -5.32
C PHE A 51 -15.78 21.95 -4.87
N ILE A 52 -16.66 22.20 -5.85
CA ILE A 52 -18.08 22.48 -5.66
C ILE A 52 -18.95 21.47 -6.40
N PRO A 53 -20.21 21.23 -5.99
CA PRO A 53 -21.11 20.32 -6.67
C PRO A 53 -21.29 20.66 -8.15
N ASN A 54 -21.26 19.64 -9.01
CA ASN A 54 -21.61 19.78 -10.41
C ASN A 54 -23.14 19.66 -10.59
N PRO A 55 -23.86 20.75 -10.90
CA PRO A 55 -25.31 20.72 -11.02
C PRO A 55 -25.81 19.89 -12.22
N ASN A 56 -24.92 19.61 -13.17
CA ASN A 56 -25.23 18.82 -14.36
C ASN A 56 -24.89 17.34 -14.21
N TYR A 57 -24.40 16.92 -13.04
CA TYR A 57 -24.09 15.51 -12.83
C TYR A 57 -25.39 14.69 -12.74
N TYR A 58 -25.46 13.59 -13.48
CA TYR A 58 -26.69 12.77 -13.59
C TYR A 58 -27.22 12.24 -12.25
N ALA A 59 -26.37 12.06 -11.25
CA ALA A 59 -26.70 11.60 -9.92
C ALA A 59 -26.37 12.66 -8.84
N ALA A 60 -26.51 13.94 -9.14
CA ALA A 60 -26.14 15.03 -8.25
C ALA A 60 -26.87 14.93 -6.88
N ASN A 61 -28.16 14.58 -6.89
CA ASN A 61 -28.95 14.45 -5.67
C ASN A 61 -28.48 13.32 -4.74
N ASP A 62 -27.84 12.30 -5.30
CA ASP A 62 -27.41 11.12 -4.54
C ASP A 62 -25.94 11.21 -4.12
N CYS A 63 -25.12 11.97 -4.85
CA CYS A 63 -23.67 11.94 -4.72
C CYS A 63 -23.07 13.23 -4.12
N THR A 64 -23.72 14.38 -4.29
CA THR A 64 -23.19 15.66 -3.81
C THR A 64 -23.59 15.91 -2.36
N ARG A 65 -22.79 15.40 -1.42
CA ARG A 65 -23.06 15.50 0.03
C ARG A 65 -22.56 16.78 0.67
N PHE A 66 -21.60 17.44 0.06
CA PHE A 66 -20.93 18.62 0.58
C PHE A 66 -21.03 19.78 -0.40
N GLU A 67 -21.31 20.98 0.09
CA GLU A 67 -21.30 22.21 -0.70
C GLU A 67 -19.89 22.59 -1.14
N HIS A 68 -18.90 22.28 -0.29
CA HIS A 68 -17.48 22.46 -0.60
C HIS A 68 -16.69 21.23 -0.14
N HIS A 69 -15.70 20.84 -0.94
CA HIS A 69 -14.72 19.85 -0.59
C HIS A 69 -13.33 20.44 -0.88
N THR A 70 -12.54 20.68 0.12
CA THR A 70 -11.21 21.28 -0.01
C THR A 70 -10.14 20.30 0.39
N ILE A 71 -9.12 20.17 -0.44
CA ILE A 71 -7.90 19.41 -0.14
C ILE A 71 -6.79 20.43 0.07
N THR A 72 -6.29 20.52 1.30
CA THR A 72 -5.17 21.38 1.67
C THR A 72 -3.88 20.56 1.74
N MET A 73 -2.85 20.99 1.02
CA MET A 73 -1.53 20.37 1.06
C MET A 73 -0.73 20.96 2.21
N ILE A 74 -0.43 20.15 3.21
CA ILE A 74 0.33 20.55 4.40
C ILE A 74 1.78 20.10 4.21
N PRO A 75 2.77 21.01 4.23
CA PRO A 75 4.17 20.66 4.05
C PRO A 75 4.72 19.76 5.17
N ASP A 76 4.23 19.95 6.40
CA ASP A 76 4.57 19.17 7.57
C ASP A 76 3.27 18.57 8.19
N LEU A 77 3.12 17.26 8.09
CA LEU A 77 1.95 16.54 8.58
C LEU A 77 1.77 16.66 10.11
N SER A 78 2.82 16.96 10.87
CA SER A 78 2.71 17.21 12.32
C SER A 78 1.85 18.42 12.65
N MET A 79 1.74 19.40 11.75
CA MET A 79 0.86 20.56 11.88
C MET A 79 -0.62 20.22 11.75
N GLY A 80 -0.95 19.05 11.22
CA GLY A 80 -2.33 18.64 10.96
C GLY A 80 -3.22 18.74 12.19
N LEU A 81 -2.74 18.32 13.36
CA LEU A 81 -3.52 18.39 14.60
C LEU A 81 -3.92 19.83 14.95
N GLN A 82 -3.00 20.77 14.80
CA GLN A 82 -3.29 22.21 15.07
C GLN A 82 -4.34 22.77 14.10
N LEU A 83 -4.22 22.44 12.81
CA LEU A 83 -5.21 22.89 11.80
C LEU A 83 -6.60 22.29 12.07
N TYR A 84 -6.66 21.05 12.50
CA TYR A 84 -7.91 20.41 12.90
C TYR A 84 -8.52 21.08 14.16
N GLU A 85 -7.70 21.39 15.16
CA GLU A 85 -8.13 22.08 16.38
C GLU A 85 -8.62 23.52 16.13
N ASN A 86 -8.04 24.19 15.15
CA ASN A 86 -8.45 25.54 14.71
C ASN A 86 -9.70 25.50 13.83
N GLY A 87 -10.19 24.33 13.41
CA GLY A 87 -11.31 24.18 12.48
C GLY A 87 -10.98 24.53 11.03
N GLU A 88 -9.71 24.53 10.66
CA GLU A 88 -9.25 24.80 9.29
C GLU A 88 -9.37 23.57 8.39
N VAL A 89 -9.37 22.38 8.98
CA VAL A 89 -9.57 21.10 8.28
C VAL A 89 -10.49 20.18 9.10
N ASP A 90 -11.29 19.38 8.42
CA ASP A 90 -12.24 18.45 9.01
C ASP A 90 -11.75 17.02 9.13
N ASN A 91 -10.62 16.71 8.50
CA ASN A 91 -10.03 15.38 8.50
C ASN A 91 -8.53 15.43 8.40
N ILE A 92 -7.84 14.71 9.27
CA ILE A 92 -6.39 14.57 9.28
C ILE A 92 -5.99 13.15 9.59
N ASP A 93 -4.93 12.69 8.95
CA ASP A 93 -4.19 11.52 9.40
C ASP A 93 -3.18 11.93 10.47
N LEU A 94 -3.06 11.12 11.51
CA LEU A 94 -2.24 11.44 12.68
C LEU A 94 -0.85 10.85 12.52
N THR A 95 0.15 11.69 12.69
CA THR A 95 1.54 11.24 12.84
C THR A 95 1.74 10.56 14.20
N GLU A 96 2.83 9.83 14.37
CA GLU A 96 3.17 9.24 15.67
C GLU A 96 3.26 10.30 16.78
N SER A 97 3.81 11.49 16.48
CA SER A 97 3.92 12.58 17.45
C SER A 97 2.55 13.12 17.85
N ASN A 98 1.62 13.27 16.91
CA ASN A 98 0.24 13.64 17.19
C ASN A 98 -0.47 12.60 18.07
N LEU A 99 -0.34 11.31 17.73
CA LEU A 99 -0.88 10.21 18.53
C LEU A 99 -0.29 10.21 19.94
N THR A 100 1.01 10.42 20.06
CA THR A 100 1.69 10.49 21.37
C THR A 100 1.12 11.65 22.20
N THR A 101 0.96 12.83 21.61
CA THR A 101 0.39 14.01 22.29
C THR A 101 -1.00 13.72 22.80
N ILE A 102 -1.85 13.04 22.01
CA ILE A 102 -3.23 12.74 22.39
C ILE A 102 -3.28 11.64 23.45
N THR A 103 -2.55 10.53 23.24
CA THR A 103 -2.67 9.33 24.10
C THR A 103 -1.90 9.42 25.40
N SER A 104 -0.93 10.33 25.53
CA SER A 104 -0.19 10.53 26.79
C SER A 104 -1.00 11.24 27.88
N ASP A 105 -2.04 11.96 27.53
CA ASP A 105 -2.99 12.56 28.45
C ASP A 105 -4.34 11.85 28.41
N PRO A 106 -4.68 11.04 29.42
CA PRO A 106 -5.99 10.36 29.46
C PRO A 106 -7.21 11.28 29.39
N ASN A 107 -7.05 12.57 29.74
CA ASN A 107 -8.10 13.56 29.70
C ASN A 107 -8.10 14.38 28.38
N ASN A 108 -7.23 14.05 27.44
CA ASN A 108 -7.20 14.74 26.16
C ASN A 108 -8.56 14.62 25.46
N LYS A 109 -9.13 15.77 25.07
CA LYS A 109 -10.46 15.84 24.44
C LYS A 109 -10.60 14.97 23.18
N HIS A 110 -9.49 14.63 22.51
CA HIS A 110 -9.48 13.87 21.27
C HIS A 110 -9.37 12.34 21.49
N ASN A 111 -9.06 11.85 22.70
CA ASN A 111 -8.93 10.42 22.95
C ASN A 111 -10.16 9.62 22.51
N LYS A 112 -11.34 10.11 22.82
CA LYS A 112 -12.62 9.48 22.47
C LYS A 112 -12.98 9.56 20.97
N PHE A 113 -12.22 10.35 20.20
CA PHE A 113 -12.45 10.56 18.77
C PHE A 113 -11.35 9.96 17.89
N LEU A 114 -10.37 9.30 18.50
CA LEU A 114 -9.35 8.59 17.75
C LEU A 114 -10.01 7.48 16.91
N CYS A 115 -9.76 7.50 15.62
CA CYS A 115 -10.29 6.52 14.69
C CYS A 115 -9.16 5.79 13.96
N GLU A 116 -9.09 4.47 14.12
CA GLU A 116 -8.20 3.64 13.34
C GLU A 116 -8.83 3.39 11.97
N LYS A 117 -8.12 3.78 10.91
CA LYS A 117 -8.60 3.59 9.55
C LYS A 117 -8.46 2.13 9.12
N ARG A 118 -9.21 1.74 8.12
CA ARG A 118 -8.98 0.49 7.40
C ARG A 118 -7.63 0.57 6.67
N PRO A 119 -6.97 -0.57 6.41
CA PRO A 119 -5.81 -0.59 5.53
C PRO A 119 -6.13 0.12 4.22
N THR A 120 -5.18 0.90 3.72
CA THR A 120 -5.29 1.46 2.37
C THR A 120 -5.30 0.33 1.35
N LYS A 121 -5.64 0.64 0.09
CA LYS A 121 -5.64 -0.38 -0.98
C LYS A 121 -4.24 -0.84 -1.41
N PHE A 122 -3.20 -0.29 -0.80
CA PHE A 122 -1.81 -0.51 -1.20
C PHE A 122 -1.13 -1.58 -0.34
N SER A 123 -0.50 -2.54 -1.01
CA SER A 123 0.55 -3.37 -0.43
C SER A 123 1.89 -2.71 -0.68
N PHE A 124 2.65 -2.45 0.39
CA PHE A 124 3.97 -1.83 0.28
C PHE A 124 5.07 -2.87 0.40
N GLN A 125 6.04 -2.75 -0.48
CA GLN A 125 7.22 -3.61 -0.54
C GLN A 125 8.50 -2.78 -0.51
N MET A 126 9.56 -3.35 0.05
CA MET A 126 10.94 -2.92 -0.20
C MET A 126 11.43 -3.65 -1.45
N HIS A 127 11.49 -2.92 -2.55
CA HIS A 127 12.10 -3.40 -3.78
C HIS A 127 13.61 -3.33 -3.65
N LEU A 128 14.27 -4.44 -3.97
CA LEU A 128 15.72 -4.54 -4.03
C LEU A 128 16.20 -4.10 -5.42
N ASN A 129 17.18 -3.22 -5.48
CA ASN A 129 17.79 -2.82 -6.76
C ASN A 129 18.89 -3.81 -7.12
N PHE A 130 18.71 -4.57 -8.18
CA PHE A 130 19.65 -5.59 -8.66
C PHE A 130 20.76 -5.07 -9.59
N GLN A 131 20.69 -3.77 -9.92
CA GLN A 131 21.70 -3.09 -10.71
C GLN A 131 22.01 -1.68 -10.18
N ARG A 132 22.34 -1.63 -8.88
CA ARG A 132 22.68 -0.37 -8.22
C ARG A 132 23.95 0.25 -8.82
N LYS A 133 23.93 1.60 -8.90
CA LYS A 133 25.06 2.43 -9.30
C LYS A 133 25.47 3.37 -8.17
N ASP A 134 26.73 3.76 -8.18
CA ASP A 134 27.24 4.82 -7.33
C ASP A 134 26.90 6.23 -7.89
N GLU A 135 27.26 7.27 -7.17
CA GLU A 135 27.03 8.67 -7.59
C GLU A 135 27.76 9.06 -8.89
N ASN A 136 28.75 8.30 -9.30
CA ASN A 136 29.50 8.50 -10.56
C ASN A 136 28.89 7.69 -11.73
N GLY A 137 27.86 6.91 -11.47
CA GLY A 137 27.18 6.06 -12.46
C GLY A 137 27.86 4.72 -12.68
N ASN A 138 28.85 4.33 -11.87
CA ASN A 138 29.49 3.01 -11.93
C ASN A 138 28.63 2.00 -11.17
N LEU A 139 28.70 0.72 -11.61
CA LEU A 139 28.05 -0.37 -10.89
C LEU A 139 28.65 -0.53 -9.48
N ASP A 140 27.81 -0.60 -8.47
CA ASP A 140 28.21 -0.98 -7.10
C ASP A 140 28.36 -2.50 -7.04
N GLU A 141 29.56 -2.97 -7.37
CA GLU A 141 29.84 -4.41 -7.44
C GLU A 141 29.62 -5.13 -6.10
N ASN A 142 29.87 -4.46 -4.97
CA ASN A 142 29.70 -5.07 -3.66
C ASN A 142 28.24 -5.36 -3.34
N TRP A 143 27.38 -4.34 -3.52
CA TRP A 143 25.93 -4.50 -3.35
C TRP A 143 25.35 -5.46 -4.40
N ASN A 144 25.69 -5.27 -5.69
CA ASN A 144 25.10 -6.05 -6.78
C ASN A 144 25.41 -7.55 -6.67
N LYS A 145 26.60 -7.92 -6.22
CA LYS A 145 26.94 -9.31 -5.90
C LYS A 145 26.16 -9.81 -4.69
N ALA A 146 26.09 -9.01 -3.61
CA ALA A 146 25.39 -9.39 -2.40
C ALA A 146 23.90 -9.63 -2.66
N VAL A 147 23.21 -8.69 -3.31
CA VAL A 147 21.77 -8.78 -3.57
C VAL A 147 21.41 -9.86 -4.59
N ALA A 148 22.35 -10.29 -5.45
CA ALA A 148 22.14 -11.42 -6.35
C ALA A 148 22.11 -12.77 -5.63
N ASN A 149 22.69 -12.88 -4.43
CA ASN A 149 22.71 -14.10 -3.63
C ASN A 149 21.36 -14.33 -2.93
N ARG A 150 20.78 -15.52 -3.10
CA ARG A 150 19.46 -15.86 -2.53
C ARG A 150 19.48 -15.89 -1.00
N ALA A 151 20.50 -16.47 -0.37
CA ALA A 151 20.59 -16.52 1.08
C ALA A 151 20.69 -15.11 1.69
N PHE A 152 21.40 -14.18 1.03
CA PHE A 152 21.45 -12.78 1.42
C PHE A 152 20.07 -12.12 1.39
N ARG A 153 19.30 -12.27 0.30
CA ARG A 153 17.93 -11.74 0.19
C ARG A 153 16.97 -12.37 1.22
N GLN A 154 17.12 -13.67 1.46
CA GLN A 154 16.32 -14.38 2.47
C GLN A 154 16.59 -13.89 3.89
N CYS A 155 17.80 -13.40 4.20
CA CYS A 155 18.07 -12.74 5.48
C CYS A 155 17.22 -11.49 5.68
N PHE A 156 16.99 -10.70 4.62
CA PHE A 156 16.08 -9.55 4.69
C PHE A 156 14.64 -10.00 4.90
N TYR A 157 14.15 -10.93 4.08
CA TYR A 157 12.76 -11.38 4.13
C TYR A 157 12.39 -12.02 5.46
N LYS A 158 13.27 -12.89 6.00
CA LYS A 158 12.97 -13.68 7.21
C LYS A 158 13.44 -13.01 8.50
N GLY A 159 14.51 -12.21 8.45
CA GLY A 159 15.22 -11.76 9.65
C GLY A 159 14.81 -10.39 10.16
N ILE A 160 14.37 -9.48 9.31
CA ILE A 160 14.12 -8.11 9.77
C ILE A 160 12.85 -8.06 10.62
N ASN A 161 13.01 -7.56 11.86
CA ASN A 161 11.88 -7.22 12.74
C ASN A 161 11.45 -5.79 12.48
N PHE A 162 10.29 -5.62 11.85
CA PHE A 162 9.75 -4.31 11.48
C PHE A 162 8.84 -3.69 12.56
N THR A 163 8.69 -4.28 13.76
CA THR A 163 7.71 -3.81 14.75
C THR A 163 7.89 -2.33 15.09
N ASN A 164 9.12 -1.89 15.33
CA ASN A 164 9.40 -0.47 15.61
C ASN A 164 9.17 0.43 14.41
N TYR A 165 9.40 -0.08 13.19
CA TYR A 165 9.09 0.62 11.95
C TYR A 165 7.58 0.75 11.74
N TYR A 166 6.79 -0.30 12.02
CA TYR A 166 5.33 -0.25 11.97
C TYR A 166 4.76 0.76 12.95
N ALA A 167 5.38 0.90 14.13
CA ALA A 167 4.95 1.87 15.13
C ALA A 167 5.04 3.33 14.66
N ARG A 168 5.84 3.62 13.62
CA ARG A 168 5.87 4.95 12.97
C ARG A 168 4.56 5.26 12.23
N THR A 169 3.89 4.23 11.73
CA THR A 169 2.61 4.34 11.01
C THR A 169 1.43 4.14 11.97
N ASN A 170 1.49 3.11 12.81
CA ASN A 170 0.46 2.79 13.79
C ASN A 170 1.08 2.51 15.16
N LYS A 171 1.20 3.53 15.98
CA LYS A 171 1.81 3.42 17.31
C LYS A 171 1.00 2.57 18.28
N ILE A 172 -0.32 2.56 18.15
CA ILE A 172 -1.22 1.87 19.07
C ILE A 172 -1.24 0.37 18.75
N ASN A 173 -1.35 0.02 17.48
CA ASN A 173 -1.45 -1.36 16.99
C ASN A 173 -0.41 -1.65 15.88
N PRO A 174 0.91 -1.64 16.17
CA PRO A 174 1.94 -1.74 15.12
C PRO A 174 1.79 -2.97 14.23
N LEU A 175 1.46 -4.12 14.81
CA LEU A 175 1.35 -5.39 14.08
C LEU A 175 0.18 -5.44 13.08
N LYS A 176 -0.78 -4.50 13.14
CA LYS A 176 -1.76 -4.35 12.07
C LYS A 176 -1.16 -3.88 10.74
N CYS A 177 0.03 -3.27 10.80
CA CYS A 177 0.76 -2.83 9.62
C CYS A 177 1.65 -3.93 9.00
N GLU A 178 1.74 -5.10 9.62
CA GLU A 178 2.61 -6.18 9.15
C GLU A 178 2.12 -6.78 7.83
N ASN A 179 3.01 -6.84 6.84
CA ASN A 179 2.74 -7.34 5.49
C ASN A 179 3.73 -8.45 5.11
N ASP A 180 3.21 -9.63 4.80
CA ASP A 180 3.97 -10.79 4.35
C ASP A 180 3.73 -11.15 2.87
N TYR A 181 2.81 -10.45 2.20
CA TYR A 181 2.37 -10.76 0.84
C TYR A 181 2.72 -9.64 -0.14
N TYR A 182 2.99 -10.03 -1.38
CA TYR A 182 3.17 -9.06 -2.45
C TYR A 182 1.82 -8.48 -2.91
N THR A 183 0.82 -9.34 -3.10
CA THR A 183 -0.53 -8.93 -3.48
C THR A 183 -1.34 -8.50 -2.26
N MET A 184 -2.08 -7.39 -2.38
CA MET A 184 -2.95 -6.90 -1.31
C MET A 184 -4.10 -7.88 -1.04
N PRO A 185 -4.40 -8.22 0.24
CA PRO A 185 -5.57 -9.00 0.58
C PRO A 185 -6.88 -8.35 0.10
N GLY A 186 -7.84 -9.20 -0.25
CA GLY A 186 -9.15 -8.75 -0.73
C GLY A 186 -9.19 -8.34 -2.20
N VAL A 187 -8.07 -8.45 -2.92
CA VAL A 187 -7.99 -8.15 -4.36
C VAL A 187 -8.91 -9.05 -5.17
N CYS A 188 -8.92 -10.33 -4.87
CA CYS A 188 -9.80 -11.28 -5.55
C CYS A 188 -10.12 -12.51 -4.70
N TYR A 189 -11.20 -13.17 -5.09
CA TYR A 189 -11.72 -14.35 -4.46
C TYR A 189 -12.02 -15.41 -5.53
N ASN A 190 -11.75 -16.67 -5.24
CA ASN A 190 -12.10 -17.75 -6.14
C ASN A 190 -13.62 -18.01 -6.14
N THR A 191 -14.10 -18.93 -6.96
CA THR A 191 -15.54 -19.24 -7.08
C THR A 191 -16.15 -19.81 -5.80
N LYS A 192 -15.32 -20.26 -4.86
CA LYS A 192 -15.72 -20.79 -3.55
C LYS A 192 -15.70 -19.71 -2.45
N GLY A 193 -15.34 -18.48 -2.79
CA GLY A 193 -15.21 -17.39 -1.85
C GLY A 193 -13.91 -17.42 -1.03
N GLU A 194 -12.91 -18.23 -1.39
CA GLU A 194 -11.59 -18.18 -0.77
C GLU A 194 -10.84 -16.94 -1.25
N GLU A 195 -10.32 -16.20 -0.31
CA GLU A 195 -9.49 -15.03 -0.58
C GLU A 195 -8.12 -15.47 -1.14
N TYR A 196 -7.57 -14.71 -2.09
CA TYR A 196 -6.38 -15.07 -2.85
C TYR A 196 -5.14 -15.31 -1.98
N THR A 197 -4.90 -14.49 -0.95
CA THR A 197 -3.71 -14.69 -0.09
C THR A 197 -3.76 -15.98 0.72
N THR A 198 -4.97 -16.55 0.95
CA THR A 198 -5.12 -17.90 1.50
C THR A 198 -4.52 -18.97 0.57
N LEU A 199 -4.67 -18.79 -0.75
CA LEU A 199 -4.07 -19.71 -1.72
C LEU A 199 -2.55 -19.60 -1.72
N VAL A 200 -2.01 -18.37 -1.60
CA VAL A 200 -0.56 -18.15 -1.46
C VAL A 200 -0.03 -18.81 -0.20
N ALA A 201 -0.74 -18.65 0.93
CA ALA A 201 -0.36 -19.31 2.19
C ALA A 201 -0.30 -20.83 2.07
N LYS A 202 -1.26 -21.46 1.37
CA LYS A 202 -1.24 -22.90 1.10
C LYS A 202 0.01 -23.30 0.30
N GLU A 203 0.34 -22.58 -0.76
CA GLU A 203 1.55 -22.84 -1.55
C GLU A 203 2.85 -22.66 -0.72
N MET A 204 2.81 -21.80 0.30
CA MET A 204 3.91 -21.60 1.25
C MET A 204 3.94 -22.64 2.39
N GLY A 205 3.02 -23.60 2.42
CA GLY A 205 2.96 -24.70 3.40
C GLY A 205 2.12 -24.40 4.65
N PHE A 206 1.31 -23.34 4.64
CA PHE A 206 0.40 -22.98 5.74
C PHE A 206 -1.01 -23.54 5.50
N ASP A 207 -1.10 -24.84 5.27
CA ASP A 207 -2.38 -25.51 5.05
C ASP A 207 -3.31 -25.43 6.26
N GLY A 208 -4.61 -25.36 5.97
CA GLY A 208 -5.67 -25.38 6.98
C GLY A 208 -5.92 -24.04 7.69
N GLN A 209 -5.21 -23.00 7.32
CA GLN A 209 -5.51 -21.65 7.72
C GLN A 209 -6.33 -20.95 6.63
N ALA A 210 -7.20 -20.01 7.01
CA ALA A 210 -7.97 -19.18 6.10
C ALA A 210 -7.94 -17.74 6.59
N TYR A 211 -7.94 -16.79 5.64
CA TYR A 211 -8.08 -15.39 5.98
C TYR A 211 -9.48 -15.16 6.57
N ASP A 212 -9.53 -14.62 7.78
CA ASP A 212 -10.77 -14.40 8.55
C ASP A 212 -11.38 -12.99 8.34
N GLY A 213 -10.84 -12.23 7.39
CA GLY A 213 -11.24 -10.85 7.15
C GLY A 213 -10.54 -9.83 8.06
N LYS A 214 -9.76 -10.27 9.03
CA LYS A 214 -9.14 -9.42 10.07
C LYS A 214 -7.65 -9.62 10.19
N THR A 215 -7.25 -10.89 10.32
CA THR A 215 -5.89 -11.28 10.65
C THR A 215 -5.28 -12.01 9.47
N MET A 216 -4.21 -11.45 8.93
CA MET A 216 -3.44 -12.11 7.88
C MET A 216 -2.85 -13.41 8.39
N ILE A 217 -2.85 -14.44 7.52
CA ILE A 217 -2.05 -15.64 7.75
C ILE A 217 -0.58 -15.21 7.66
N ARG A 218 0.18 -15.46 8.72
CA ARG A 218 1.61 -15.11 8.75
C ARG A 218 2.42 -16.14 7.99
N LEU A 219 3.24 -15.66 7.04
CA LEU A 219 4.12 -16.51 6.22
C LEU A 219 5.53 -16.58 6.78
N ARG A 220 5.86 -15.75 7.77
CA ARG A 220 7.17 -15.66 8.40
C ARG A 220 7.03 -15.14 9.83
N ASP A 221 8.05 -15.41 10.63
CA ASP A 221 8.22 -14.72 11.90
C ASP A 221 8.82 -13.33 11.66
N ASN A 222 8.25 -12.30 12.25
CA ASN A 222 8.79 -10.94 12.22
C ASN A 222 10.04 -10.90 13.12
N GLY A 223 11.23 -10.91 12.51
CA GLY A 223 12.51 -11.09 13.20
C GLY A 223 12.85 -12.55 13.46
N GLY A 224 12.62 -13.43 12.50
CA GLY A 224 12.95 -14.86 12.57
C GLY A 224 14.46 -15.12 12.65
N ASP A 225 14.83 -16.31 13.09
CA ASP A 225 16.23 -16.73 13.16
C ASP A 225 16.84 -16.90 11.77
N ILE A 226 17.93 -16.20 11.51
CA ILE A 226 18.66 -16.21 10.25
C ILE A 226 20.13 -16.64 10.40
N ALA A 227 20.53 -17.18 11.55
CA ALA A 227 21.94 -17.45 11.82
C ALA A 227 22.61 -18.31 10.74
N ASP A 228 21.95 -19.40 10.33
CA ASP A 228 22.46 -20.29 9.29
C ASP A 228 22.45 -19.62 7.89
N LEU A 229 21.39 -18.88 7.55
CA LEU A 229 21.31 -18.14 6.28
C LEU A 229 22.37 -17.05 6.19
N LYS A 230 22.59 -16.29 7.27
CA LYS A 230 23.63 -15.26 7.36
C LYS A 230 25.00 -15.87 7.17
N LYS A 231 25.28 -16.98 7.86
CA LYS A 231 26.55 -17.72 7.70
C LYS A 231 26.75 -18.17 6.27
N GLN A 232 25.76 -18.82 5.67
CA GLN A 232 25.80 -19.26 4.28
C GLN A 232 26.07 -18.09 3.32
N ALA A 233 25.30 -16.99 3.45
CA ALA A 233 25.48 -15.81 2.61
C ALA A 233 26.90 -15.22 2.73
N MET A 234 27.43 -15.12 3.96
CA MET A 234 28.77 -14.59 4.19
C MET A 234 29.85 -15.48 3.58
N GLU A 235 29.73 -16.81 3.68
CA GLU A 235 30.68 -17.77 3.10
C GLU A 235 30.65 -17.68 1.56
N GLU A 236 29.47 -17.76 0.94
CA GLU A 236 29.30 -17.72 -0.51
C GLU A 236 29.77 -16.39 -1.11
N LEU A 237 29.40 -15.27 -0.47
CA LEU A 237 29.70 -13.92 -0.95
C LEU A 237 31.19 -13.56 -0.77
N SER A 238 31.80 -13.97 0.35
CA SER A 238 33.26 -13.78 0.56
C SER A 238 34.06 -14.51 -0.50
N ALA A 239 33.61 -15.69 -0.94
CA ALA A 239 34.29 -16.48 -2.00
C ALA A 239 34.32 -15.76 -3.35
N ILE A 240 33.40 -14.83 -3.63
CA ILE A 240 33.35 -14.02 -4.85
C ILE A 240 33.81 -12.57 -4.63
N GLY A 241 34.44 -12.29 -3.47
CA GLY A 241 35.11 -11.03 -3.17
C GLY A 241 34.18 -9.92 -2.67
N VAL A 242 33.01 -10.25 -2.10
CA VAL A 242 32.18 -9.29 -1.37
C VAL A 242 32.83 -8.97 -0.03
N THR A 243 32.86 -7.70 0.32
CA THR A 243 33.35 -7.22 1.62
C THR A 243 32.18 -6.89 2.54
N PHE A 244 32.33 -7.25 3.82
CA PHE A 244 31.33 -6.98 4.86
C PHE A 244 31.80 -5.88 5.82
N PRO A 245 30.87 -5.08 6.38
CA PRO A 245 29.42 -5.12 6.10
C PRO A 245 29.08 -4.64 4.67
N VAL A 246 27.99 -5.16 4.13
CA VAL A 246 27.42 -4.66 2.88
C VAL A 246 26.65 -3.38 3.16
N HIS A 247 26.93 -2.32 2.40
CA HIS A 247 26.22 -1.04 2.51
C HIS A 247 24.91 -1.06 1.73
N CYS A 248 23.80 -0.79 2.41
CA CYS A 248 22.44 -0.75 1.87
C CYS A 248 21.93 0.69 1.90
N TYR A 249 21.66 1.28 0.74
CA TYR A 249 21.31 2.70 0.63
C TYR A 249 19.79 2.90 0.52
N HIS A 250 19.26 3.68 1.46
CA HIS A 250 17.89 4.18 1.49
C HIS A 250 17.87 5.71 1.41
N TYR A 251 16.95 6.30 0.66
CA TYR A 251 16.93 7.73 0.40
C TYR A 251 15.65 8.38 0.89
N ILE A 252 15.79 9.53 1.54
CA ILE A 252 14.69 10.36 2.06
C ILE A 252 14.76 11.77 1.49
N LYS A 253 13.65 12.51 1.57
CA LYS A 253 13.62 13.90 1.15
C LYS A 253 14.43 14.77 2.13
N SER A 254 15.29 15.63 1.60
CA SER A 254 16.09 16.56 2.40
C SER A 254 15.18 17.54 3.15
N GLY A 255 15.45 17.73 4.43
CA GLY A 255 14.65 18.60 5.30
C GLY A 255 13.35 18.01 5.84
N ASP A 256 13.01 16.77 5.47
CA ASP A 256 11.86 16.05 6.03
C ASP A 256 12.29 15.32 7.34
N THR A 257 11.97 15.92 8.47
CA THR A 257 12.33 15.40 9.80
C THR A 257 11.58 14.11 10.12
N THR A 258 10.33 13.98 9.70
CA THR A 258 9.54 12.76 9.92
C THR A 258 10.09 11.59 9.11
N ALA A 259 10.50 11.84 7.87
CA ALA A 259 11.14 10.83 7.04
C ALA A 259 12.51 10.42 7.62
N LEU A 260 13.28 11.38 8.16
CA LEU A 260 14.56 11.08 8.80
C LEU A 260 14.38 10.22 10.05
N ASP A 261 13.44 10.55 10.91
CA ASP A 261 13.13 9.77 12.10
C ASP A 261 12.71 8.34 11.72
N THR A 262 11.83 8.21 10.73
CA THR A 262 11.36 6.90 10.24
C THR A 262 12.51 6.08 9.64
N ALA A 263 13.38 6.69 8.84
CA ALA A 263 14.54 6.02 8.26
C ALA A 263 15.58 5.62 9.34
N THR A 264 15.70 6.44 10.40
CA THR A 264 16.57 6.12 11.54
C THR A 264 16.07 4.88 12.29
N VAL A 265 14.77 4.79 12.51
CA VAL A 265 14.15 3.58 13.09
C VAL A 265 14.33 2.37 12.17
N LEU A 266 14.17 2.54 10.86
CA LEU A 266 14.44 1.45 9.91
C LEU A 266 15.89 0.99 9.97
N LYS A 267 16.84 1.93 10.04
CA LYS A 267 18.27 1.62 10.24
C LYS A 267 18.51 0.80 11.51
N GLN A 268 17.85 1.16 12.60
CA GLN A 268 17.91 0.41 13.84
C GLN A 268 17.33 -1.01 13.70
N CYS A 269 16.19 -1.16 13.02
CA CYS A 269 15.61 -2.48 12.71
C CYS A 269 16.61 -3.37 11.94
N PHE A 270 17.31 -2.80 10.96
CA PHE A 270 18.35 -3.53 10.21
C PHE A 270 19.52 -3.94 11.10
N SER A 271 20.05 -3.01 11.88
CA SER A 271 21.18 -3.25 12.81
C SER A 271 20.84 -4.36 13.82
N GLU A 272 19.69 -4.25 14.50
CA GLU A 272 19.26 -5.21 15.52
C GLU A 272 18.94 -6.60 14.94
N SER A 273 18.43 -6.68 13.72
CA SER A 273 17.98 -7.93 13.10
C SER A 273 19.07 -8.63 12.30
N LEU A 274 19.85 -7.88 11.52
CA LEU A 274 20.84 -8.43 10.60
C LEU A 274 22.26 -8.40 11.19
N GLY A 275 22.54 -7.44 12.06
CA GLY A 275 23.86 -7.16 12.63
C GLY A 275 24.70 -6.24 11.74
N ASP A 276 25.40 -5.29 12.37
CA ASP A 276 26.25 -4.31 11.72
C ASP A 276 27.54 -4.92 11.07
N ASP A 277 27.83 -6.18 11.39
CA ASP A 277 28.87 -6.96 10.75
C ASP A 277 28.45 -7.53 9.38
N PHE A 278 27.15 -7.54 9.08
CA PHE A 278 26.58 -8.11 7.86
C PHE A 278 26.06 -7.04 6.91
N VAL A 279 25.12 -6.19 7.37
CA VAL A 279 24.51 -5.13 6.57
C VAL A 279 24.43 -3.84 7.38
N VAL A 280 24.82 -2.73 6.77
CA VAL A 280 24.63 -1.37 7.32
C VAL A 280 23.70 -0.58 6.42
N LEU A 281 22.59 -0.07 6.98
CA LEU A 281 21.68 0.82 6.26
C LEU A 281 22.22 2.24 6.29
N ASP A 282 22.51 2.80 5.10
CA ASP A 282 22.92 4.18 4.92
C ASP A 282 21.74 5.03 4.43
N ILE A 283 21.57 6.21 5.04
CA ILE A 283 20.50 7.13 4.70
C ILE A 283 21.07 8.24 3.81
N GLY A 284 20.69 8.21 2.54
CA GLY A 284 20.95 9.30 1.59
C GLY A 284 19.79 10.29 1.50
N THR A 285 19.99 11.42 0.82
CA THR A 285 18.95 12.42 0.65
C THR A 285 18.77 12.84 -0.81
N TYR A 286 17.54 13.26 -1.17
CA TYR A 286 17.23 13.92 -2.44
C TYR A 286 16.46 15.23 -2.17
N VAL A 287 16.42 16.14 -3.14
CA VAL A 287 15.84 17.47 -2.95
C VAL A 287 14.42 17.57 -3.47
N SER A 288 14.17 17.21 -4.72
CA SER A 288 12.88 17.48 -5.38
C SER A 288 12.12 16.23 -5.77
N SER A 289 12.80 15.22 -6.30
CA SER A 289 12.13 14.04 -6.84
C SER A 289 12.96 12.77 -6.64
N ILE A 290 12.46 11.88 -5.79
CA ILE A 290 13.05 10.56 -5.59
C ILE A 290 13.17 9.78 -6.91
N TYR A 291 12.20 9.95 -7.82
CA TYR A 291 12.21 9.27 -9.11
C TYR A 291 13.36 9.74 -10.00
N LYS A 292 13.59 11.05 -10.10
CA LYS A 292 14.61 11.61 -10.98
C LYS A 292 16.02 11.53 -10.40
N GLU A 293 16.13 11.79 -9.09
CA GLU A 293 17.42 11.96 -8.42
C GLU A 293 17.99 10.65 -7.85
N VAL A 294 17.13 9.65 -7.62
CA VAL A 294 17.54 8.39 -6.99
C VAL A 294 17.17 7.18 -7.84
N ARG A 295 15.86 6.97 -8.09
CA ARG A 295 15.36 5.74 -8.70
C ARG A 295 15.85 5.56 -10.14
N ASN A 296 15.64 6.58 -10.99
CA ASN A 296 15.97 6.49 -12.43
C ASN A 296 17.47 6.48 -12.71
N VAL A 297 18.26 6.92 -11.74
CA VAL A 297 19.74 6.87 -11.79
C VAL A 297 20.32 5.70 -10.96
N GLN A 298 19.45 4.84 -10.41
CA GLN A 298 19.82 3.56 -9.77
C GLN A 298 20.65 3.69 -8.48
N LEU A 299 20.55 4.79 -7.74
CA LEU A 299 21.35 5.03 -6.53
C LEU A 299 20.90 4.22 -5.30
N HIS A 300 19.60 3.87 -5.21
CA HIS A 300 19.06 3.13 -4.08
C HIS A 300 19.54 1.67 -4.08
N SER A 301 19.70 1.12 -2.89
CA SER A 301 19.79 -0.34 -2.67
C SER A 301 18.39 -0.90 -2.44
N ILE A 302 17.59 -0.19 -1.63
CA ILE A 302 16.18 -0.50 -1.37
C ILE A 302 15.33 0.74 -1.64
N LEU A 303 14.13 0.52 -2.18
CA LEU A 303 13.12 1.54 -2.34
C LEU A 303 11.76 1.00 -1.92
N GLN A 304 11.13 1.64 -0.93
CA GLN A 304 9.77 1.29 -0.56
C GLN A 304 8.79 1.88 -1.56
N ASN A 305 8.01 1.02 -2.17
CA ASN A 305 6.89 1.39 -3.03
C ASN A 305 5.66 0.55 -2.71
N GLY A 306 4.48 1.11 -2.92
CA GLY A 306 3.21 0.40 -2.80
C GLY A 306 2.52 0.26 -4.14
N TRP A 307 1.85 -0.87 -4.35
CA TRP A 307 0.94 -1.07 -5.46
C TRP A 307 -0.49 -1.25 -4.96
N GLY A 308 -1.41 -0.54 -5.57
CA GLY A 308 -2.85 -0.70 -5.33
C GLY A 308 -3.52 -1.24 -6.59
N ALA A 309 -4.36 -2.25 -6.43
CA ALA A 309 -4.99 -2.89 -7.56
C ALA A 309 -5.84 -1.92 -8.41
N ASP A 310 -5.68 -1.98 -9.71
CA ASP A 310 -6.54 -1.33 -10.70
C ASP A 310 -7.80 -2.16 -10.98
N PHE A 311 -7.68 -3.49 -10.85
CA PHE A 311 -8.74 -4.48 -11.05
C PHE A 311 -8.46 -5.76 -10.25
N GLY A 312 -9.50 -6.57 -10.03
CA GLY A 312 -9.46 -7.76 -9.19
C GLY A 312 -8.83 -8.98 -9.86
N ASP A 313 -7.53 -8.93 -10.09
CA ASP A 313 -6.75 -10.06 -10.59
C ASP A 313 -5.30 -9.94 -10.12
N PRO A 314 -4.65 -11.02 -9.63
CA PRO A 314 -3.29 -10.99 -9.13
C PRO A 314 -2.25 -10.53 -10.17
N VAL A 315 -2.55 -10.67 -11.45
CA VAL A 315 -1.66 -10.19 -12.53
C VAL A 315 -1.35 -8.70 -12.41
N ASN A 316 -2.27 -7.92 -11.83
CA ASN A 316 -2.06 -6.49 -11.64
C ASN A 316 -0.91 -6.17 -10.69
N PHE A 317 -0.63 -7.09 -9.75
CA PHE A 317 0.53 -7.04 -8.88
C PHE A 317 1.73 -7.75 -9.48
N LEU A 318 1.61 -9.05 -9.75
CA LEU A 318 2.75 -9.90 -10.12
C LEU A 318 3.35 -9.53 -11.49
N GLY A 319 2.54 -9.01 -12.41
CA GLY A 319 3.00 -8.54 -13.70
C GLY A 319 3.97 -7.35 -13.67
N GLN A 320 4.17 -6.72 -12.50
CA GLN A 320 5.08 -5.57 -12.36
C GLN A 320 6.55 -5.95 -12.28
N GLU A 321 6.87 -7.23 -12.02
CA GLU A 321 8.24 -7.71 -11.77
C GLU A 321 8.71 -8.82 -12.76
N VAL A 322 7.91 -9.12 -13.81
CA VAL A 322 8.28 -10.17 -14.77
C VAL A 322 9.39 -9.73 -15.70
N LEU A 323 10.18 -10.70 -16.16
CA LEU A 323 11.20 -10.51 -17.21
C LEU A 323 10.55 -10.35 -18.59
N SER A 324 11.31 -9.79 -19.53
CA SER A 324 10.96 -9.69 -20.96
C SER A 324 9.60 -9.01 -21.24
N ASP A 325 9.13 -8.14 -20.33
CA ASP A 325 7.91 -7.33 -20.50
C ASP A 325 8.25 -5.85 -20.27
N ASP A 326 8.22 -5.07 -21.34
CA ASP A 326 8.49 -3.62 -21.28
C ASP A 326 7.44 -2.84 -20.45
N ASN A 327 6.29 -3.46 -20.13
CA ASN A 327 5.27 -2.89 -19.27
C ASN A 327 5.41 -3.31 -17.79
N ALA A 328 6.35 -4.18 -17.46
CA ALA A 328 6.64 -4.57 -16.07
C ALA A 328 7.29 -3.40 -15.33
N TYR A 329 6.46 -2.58 -14.69
CA TYR A 329 6.84 -1.27 -14.19
C TYR A 329 8.00 -1.32 -13.18
N TYR A 330 7.94 -2.21 -12.20
CA TYR A 330 9.00 -2.29 -11.20
C TYR A 330 10.27 -2.93 -11.73
N ALA A 331 10.13 -3.96 -12.60
CA ALA A 331 11.28 -4.57 -13.26
C ALA A 331 12.09 -3.57 -14.09
N GLN A 332 11.42 -2.60 -14.73
CA GLN A 332 12.04 -1.56 -15.56
C GLN A 332 12.55 -0.35 -14.78
N THR A 333 12.02 -0.07 -13.60
CA THR A 333 12.22 1.25 -12.96
C THR A 333 12.74 1.19 -11.53
N THR A 334 12.54 0.09 -10.80
CA THR A 334 12.80 0.04 -9.36
C THR A 334 13.72 -1.11 -8.97
N SER A 335 13.36 -2.34 -9.28
CA SER A 335 14.26 -3.49 -9.09
C SER A 335 15.38 -3.54 -10.14
N TRP A 336 15.16 -2.92 -11.30
CA TRP A 336 16.09 -2.89 -12.41
C TRP A 336 16.51 -4.29 -12.91
N ILE A 337 15.70 -5.31 -12.61
CA ILE A 337 15.99 -6.67 -13.08
C ILE A 337 15.97 -6.77 -14.60
N ALA A 338 15.16 -5.97 -15.28
CA ALA A 338 15.15 -5.89 -16.74
C ALA A 338 16.47 -5.37 -17.32
N ALA A 339 17.20 -4.57 -16.58
CA ALA A 339 18.54 -4.12 -16.98
C ALA A 339 19.59 -5.22 -16.74
N VAL A 340 19.45 -6.02 -15.69
CA VAL A 340 20.26 -7.21 -15.44
C VAL A 340 20.03 -8.26 -16.53
N GLU A 341 18.78 -8.48 -16.94
CA GLU A 341 18.44 -9.41 -18.03
C GLU A 341 19.13 -9.05 -19.33
N LYS A 342 19.23 -7.74 -19.64
CA LYS A 342 19.86 -7.25 -20.88
C LYS A 342 21.38 -7.37 -20.90
N ASP A 343 22.07 -7.25 -19.75
CA ASP A 343 23.53 -7.35 -19.60
C ASP A 343 23.91 -8.09 -18.32
N PRO A 344 23.67 -9.43 -18.27
CA PRO A 344 23.88 -10.22 -17.06
C PRO A 344 25.36 -10.41 -16.75
N LYS A 345 25.71 -10.39 -15.46
CA LYS A 345 27.02 -10.79 -14.97
C LYS A 345 26.96 -12.24 -14.46
N ASP A 346 28.13 -12.90 -14.41
CA ASP A 346 28.19 -14.31 -13.99
C ASP A 346 27.59 -14.55 -12.60
N TYR A 347 27.76 -13.63 -11.67
CA TYR A 347 27.22 -13.73 -10.32
C TYR A 347 25.68 -13.52 -10.25
N GLN A 348 25.03 -13.09 -11.33
CA GLN A 348 23.58 -12.87 -11.40
C GLN A 348 22.81 -14.05 -12.02
N LYS A 349 23.49 -15.13 -12.36
CA LYS A 349 22.84 -16.29 -13.03
C LYS A 349 21.78 -16.96 -12.18
N GLU A 350 22.03 -17.11 -10.87
CA GLU A 350 21.03 -17.66 -9.94
C GLU A 350 19.84 -16.73 -9.83
N LEU A 351 20.07 -15.44 -9.64
CA LEU A 351 19.01 -14.41 -9.57
C LEU A 351 18.12 -14.44 -10.83
N LEU A 352 18.72 -14.50 -12.00
CA LEU A 352 17.97 -14.57 -13.25
C LEU A 352 17.20 -15.88 -13.40
N ALA A 353 17.74 -17.00 -12.90
CA ALA A 353 17.01 -18.27 -12.87
C ALA A 353 15.79 -18.19 -11.94
N ASP A 354 15.92 -17.57 -10.76
CA ASP A 354 14.81 -17.33 -9.83
C ASP A 354 13.71 -16.45 -10.47
N TYR A 355 14.11 -15.38 -11.16
CA TYR A 355 13.18 -14.51 -11.87
C TYR A 355 12.54 -15.16 -13.09
N GLN A 356 13.27 -16.04 -13.78
CA GLN A 356 12.72 -16.79 -14.92
C GLN A 356 11.65 -17.78 -14.44
N GLU A 357 11.91 -18.53 -13.36
CA GLU A 357 10.93 -19.40 -12.76
C GLU A 357 9.64 -18.63 -12.39
N PHE A 358 9.78 -17.50 -11.70
CA PHE A 358 8.67 -16.64 -11.37
C PHE A 358 7.92 -16.14 -12.62
N THR A 359 8.65 -15.67 -13.64
CA THR A 359 8.08 -15.17 -14.90
C THR A 359 7.31 -16.24 -15.66
N ASP A 360 7.85 -17.46 -15.72
CA ASP A 360 7.20 -18.59 -16.37
C ASP A 360 5.87 -18.94 -15.68
N LEU A 361 5.87 -18.98 -14.33
CA LEU A 361 4.67 -19.23 -13.54
C LEU A 361 3.60 -18.13 -13.73
N VAL A 362 4.00 -16.85 -13.78
CA VAL A 362 3.07 -15.75 -14.09
C VAL A 362 2.52 -15.89 -15.52
N THR A 363 3.35 -16.27 -16.47
CA THR A 363 2.94 -16.43 -17.87
C THR A 363 1.97 -17.59 -18.03
N GLU A 364 2.22 -18.72 -17.38
CA GLU A 364 1.30 -19.86 -17.33
C GLU A 364 -0.05 -19.46 -16.71
N ALA A 365 -0.04 -18.75 -15.59
CA ALA A 365 -1.25 -18.25 -14.93
C ALA A 365 -2.04 -17.28 -15.83
N LYS A 366 -1.36 -16.37 -16.52
CA LYS A 366 -1.98 -15.42 -17.50
C LYS A 366 -2.70 -16.16 -18.63
N ALA A 367 -2.20 -17.31 -19.06
CA ALA A 367 -2.80 -18.09 -20.14
C ALA A 367 -4.14 -18.76 -19.73
N ILE A 368 -4.41 -18.91 -18.45
CA ILE A 368 -5.69 -19.47 -17.95
C ILE A 368 -6.75 -18.34 -17.95
N VAL A 369 -7.67 -18.36 -18.91
CA VAL A 369 -8.65 -17.27 -19.10
C VAL A 369 -10.08 -17.63 -18.72
N THR A 370 -10.42 -18.92 -18.63
CA THR A 370 -11.82 -19.36 -18.43
C THR A 370 -12.07 -20.04 -17.08
N ASP A 371 -11.02 -20.50 -16.39
CA ASP A 371 -11.09 -21.14 -15.09
C ASP A 371 -10.45 -20.25 -14.04
N THR A 372 -11.29 -19.50 -13.32
CA THR A 372 -10.85 -18.54 -12.30
C THR A 372 -10.12 -19.23 -11.14
N ASP A 373 -10.59 -20.40 -10.70
CA ASP A 373 -9.99 -21.13 -9.58
C ASP A 373 -8.61 -21.64 -9.95
N ALA A 374 -8.46 -22.25 -11.14
CA ALA A 374 -7.16 -22.69 -11.64
C ALA A 374 -6.21 -21.51 -11.89
N ARG A 375 -6.73 -20.39 -12.40
CA ARG A 375 -5.96 -19.15 -12.62
C ARG A 375 -5.38 -18.61 -11.32
N TYR A 376 -6.19 -18.46 -10.29
CA TYR A 376 -5.74 -17.90 -9.01
C TYR A 376 -4.81 -18.87 -8.26
N ALA A 377 -5.02 -20.17 -8.35
CA ALA A 377 -4.08 -21.14 -7.83
C ALA A 377 -2.71 -21.07 -8.54
N ALA A 378 -2.69 -20.89 -9.85
CA ALA A 378 -1.45 -20.72 -10.61
C ALA A 378 -0.71 -19.42 -10.24
N PHE A 379 -1.42 -18.30 -10.07
CA PHE A 379 -0.81 -17.06 -9.59
C PHE A 379 -0.30 -17.18 -8.15
N ALA A 380 -1.03 -17.89 -7.27
CA ALA A 380 -0.57 -18.13 -5.90
C ALA A 380 0.75 -18.89 -5.86
N LYS A 381 0.94 -19.86 -6.74
CA LYS A 381 2.21 -20.56 -6.92
C LYS A 381 3.33 -19.62 -7.40
N ALA A 382 3.02 -18.69 -8.32
CA ALA A 382 3.98 -17.69 -8.76
C ALA A 382 4.40 -16.74 -7.64
N GLU A 383 3.43 -16.25 -6.84
CA GLU A 383 3.74 -15.39 -5.68
C GLU A 383 4.54 -16.14 -4.61
N ALA A 384 4.21 -17.40 -4.33
CA ALA A 384 4.99 -18.24 -3.42
C ALA A 384 6.45 -18.42 -3.90
N SER A 385 6.69 -18.60 -5.22
CA SER A 385 8.04 -18.63 -5.78
C SER A 385 8.77 -17.29 -5.56
N MET A 386 8.12 -16.14 -5.82
CA MET A 386 8.66 -14.81 -5.56
C MET A 386 9.10 -14.64 -4.10
N LEU A 387 8.23 -15.00 -3.16
CA LEU A 387 8.47 -14.85 -1.71
C LEU A 387 9.55 -15.81 -1.21
N ASN A 388 9.54 -17.08 -1.66
CA ASN A 388 10.55 -18.07 -1.29
C ASN A 388 11.96 -17.69 -1.78
N ASN A 389 12.06 -17.08 -2.96
CA ASN A 389 13.31 -16.57 -3.51
C ASN A 389 13.64 -15.13 -3.04
N ALA A 390 12.77 -14.54 -2.21
CA ALA A 390 12.91 -13.19 -1.71
C ALA A 390 13.25 -12.18 -2.83
N LEU A 391 12.52 -12.23 -3.95
CA LEU A 391 12.71 -11.33 -5.09
C LEU A 391 12.24 -9.90 -4.75
N CYS A 392 11.33 -9.79 -3.80
CA CYS A 392 10.86 -8.56 -3.21
C CYS A 392 10.58 -8.80 -1.71
N ILE A 393 10.63 -7.75 -0.89
CA ILE A 393 10.40 -7.85 0.54
C ILE A 393 9.08 -7.14 0.89
N PRO A 394 7.94 -7.82 1.00
CA PRO A 394 6.74 -7.22 1.58
C PRO A 394 7.04 -6.65 2.96
N CYS A 395 6.59 -5.45 3.25
CA CYS A 395 7.00 -4.79 4.48
C CYS A 395 5.89 -4.08 5.24
N LEU A 396 4.88 -3.50 4.56
CA LEU A 396 3.95 -2.62 5.24
C LEU A 396 2.55 -2.65 4.62
N TYR A 397 1.52 -2.68 5.49
CA TYR A 397 0.20 -2.13 5.20
C TYR A 397 0.05 -0.79 5.92
N GLU A 398 -0.54 0.21 5.27
CA GLU A 398 -0.85 1.46 5.94
C GLU A 398 -2.18 1.34 6.68
N VAL A 399 -2.10 1.26 8.00
CA VAL A 399 -3.23 1.33 8.92
C VAL A 399 -3.04 2.55 9.80
N LEU A 400 -3.58 3.67 9.35
CA LEU A 400 -3.39 4.98 9.98
C LEU A 400 -4.45 5.25 11.05
N TRP A 401 -4.13 6.12 11.97
CA TRP A 401 -5.11 6.75 12.86
C TRP A 401 -5.48 8.13 12.33
N CYS A 402 -6.71 8.53 12.52
CA CYS A 402 -7.19 9.85 12.11
C CYS A 402 -8.06 10.53 13.17
N LEU A 403 -8.19 11.84 13.00
CA LEU A 403 -9.29 12.63 13.55
C LEU A 403 -10.13 13.16 12.39
N THR A 404 -11.44 13.05 12.50
CA THR A 404 -12.31 13.43 11.40
C THR A 404 -13.68 13.88 11.90
N HIS A 405 -14.25 14.91 11.28
CA HIS A 405 -15.66 15.32 11.43
C HIS A 405 -16.56 14.57 10.44
N VAL A 406 -15.98 13.87 9.47
CA VAL A 406 -16.70 12.91 8.63
C VAL A 406 -16.69 11.56 9.33
N ASN A 407 -17.82 10.90 9.38
CA ASN A 407 -17.89 9.54 9.92
C ASN A 407 -17.08 8.60 9.03
N GLU A 408 -15.91 8.14 9.51
CA GLU A 408 -14.97 7.31 8.76
C GLU A 408 -15.63 6.00 8.29
N TYR A 409 -16.59 5.48 9.06
CA TYR A 409 -17.29 4.24 8.71
C TYR A 409 -18.28 4.40 7.56
N THR A 410 -18.67 5.62 7.23
CA THR A 410 -19.50 5.92 6.04
C THR A 410 -18.67 6.08 4.77
N LYS A 411 -17.35 6.17 4.88
CA LYS A 411 -16.40 6.19 3.75
C LYS A 411 -16.19 4.78 3.18
N ILE A 412 -17.28 4.12 2.80
CA ILE A 412 -17.22 2.79 2.21
C ILE A 412 -16.86 2.95 0.74
N ASN A 413 -15.67 2.52 0.40
CA ASN A 413 -15.11 2.65 -0.92
C ASN A 413 -14.92 1.28 -1.56
N ALA A 414 -15.19 1.18 -2.85
CA ALA A 414 -14.73 0.03 -3.62
C ALA A 414 -13.20 -0.01 -3.62
N MET A 415 -12.61 -1.20 -3.56
CA MET A 415 -11.15 -1.37 -3.64
C MET A 415 -10.58 -0.82 -4.95
N TYR A 416 -11.38 -0.81 -6.02
CA TYR A 416 -10.98 -0.41 -7.36
C TYR A 416 -11.71 0.85 -7.82
N GLY A 417 -11.01 1.64 -8.63
CA GLY A 417 -11.57 2.86 -9.23
C GLY A 417 -11.57 4.06 -8.28
N PRO A 418 -12.00 5.24 -8.76
CA PRO A 418 -11.91 6.51 -8.04
C PRO A 418 -13.12 6.80 -7.15
N CYS A 419 -13.82 5.81 -6.65
CA CYS A 419 -15.03 5.97 -5.84
C CYS A 419 -14.81 6.85 -4.60
N ASN A 420 -13.59 6.86 -4.08
CA ASN A 420 -13.18 7.61 -2.89
C ASN A 420 -13.39 9.12 -3.03
N TYR A 421 -13.38 9.63 -4.25
CA TYR A 421 -13.52 11.07 -4.49
C TYR A 421 -14.96 11.53 -4.72
N LYS A 422 -15.91 10.59 -4.78
CA LYS A 422 -17.32 10.93 -5.02
C LYS A 422 -18.07 11.26 -3.75
N ALA A 423 -17.57 10.89 -2.59
CA ALA A 423 -18.18 11.11 -1.27
C ALA A 423 -19.65 10.65 -1.16
N VAL A 424 -20.05 9.64 -1.93
CA VAL A 424 -21.46 9.24 -2.14
C VAL A 424 -22.19 8.91 -0.83
N ASN A 425 -21.51 8.20 0.06
CA ASN A 425 -22.10 7.73 1.31
C ASN A 425 -21.56 8.49 2.52
N TRP A 426 -20.75 9.53 2.31
CA TRP A 426 -20.14 10.23 3.41
C TRP A 426 -21.16 11.02 4.20
N GLU A 427 -21.06 10.92 5.51
CA GLU A 427 -21.89 11.65 6.47
C GLU A 427 -21.00 12.38 7.45
N THR A 428 -21.42 13.56 7.88
CA THR A 428 -20.74 14.26 8.97
C THR A 428 -20.98 13.51 10.27
N ARG A 429 -19.94 13.44 11.10
CA ARG A 429 -20.04 12.91 12.43
C ARG A 429 -20.99 13.81 13.25
N GLN A 430 -21.96 13.22 13.90
CA GLN A 430 -22.92 13.96 14.73
C GLN A 430 -22.52 13.91 16.20
N GLY A 431 -22.64 15.05 16.88
CA GLY A 431 -22.38 15.15 18.31
C GLY A 431 -20.95 14.81 18.74
N ASP A 432 -20.84 14.32 19.93
CA ASP A 432 -19.59 14.06 20.65
C ASP A 432 -18.95 12.72 20.30
N GLY A 433 -19.13 12.20 19.12
CA GLY A 433 -18.51 10.95 18.75
C GLY A 433 -19.15 10.30 17.55
N TYR A 434 -18.94 9.02 17.42
CA TYR A 434 -19.66 8.18 16.48
C TYR A 434 -21.05 7.89 17.04
N THR A 435 -21.87 8.94 17.24
CA THR A 435 -23.18 8.90 17.92
C THR A 435 -24.15 7.91 17.32
N ILE A 436 -23.95 7.56 16.06
CA ILE A 436 -24.63 6.44 15.42
C ILE A 436 -24.51 5.15 16.24
N PHE A 437 -23.47 5.01 17.05
CA PHE A 437 -23.14 3.78 17.78
C PHE A 437 -23.21 3.92 19.30
N GLU A 438 -23.68 5.06 19.83
CA GLU A 438 -23.66 5.31 21.28
C GLU A 438 -24.57 4.36 22.07
N ASP A 439 -25.68 3.96 21.53
CA ASP A 439 -26.63 3.06 22.21
C ASP A 439 -26.31 1.59 22.05
N ASN A 440 -25.41 1.25 21.13
CA ASN A 440 -25.02 -0.11 20.82
C ASN A 440 -23.52 -0.24 21.03
N VAL A 441 -23.07 -0.86 22.05
CA VAL A 441 -21.70 -1.01 22.53
C VAL A 441 -20.71 -1.55 21.45
N TYR A 442 -20.74 -0.96 20.25
CA TYR A 442 -19.76 -1.26 19.22
C TYR A 442 -18.48 -0.50 19.52
N THR A 443 -17.45 -1.25 19.79
CA THR A 443 -16.12 -0.70 19.83
C THR A 443 -15.71 -0.32 18.40
N GLN A 444 -14.85 0.67 18.25
CA GLN A 444 -14.25 0.99 16.98
C GLN A 444 -13.62 -0.25 16.31
N GLU A 445 -13.03 -1.12 17.10
CA GLU A 445 -12.48 -2.39 16.66
C GLU A 445 -13.55 -3.30 16.06
N SER A 446 -14.71 -3.41 16.70
CA SER A 446 -15.84 -4.19 16.18
C SER A 446 -16.33 -3.71 14.82
N VAL A 447 -16.42 -2.40 14.63
CA VAL A 447 -16.85 -1.81 13.34
C VAL A 447 -15.82 -2.00 12.25
N MET A 448 -14.53 -2.00 12.59
CA MET A 448 -13.43 -2.21 11.65
C MET A 448 -13.30 -3.66 11.20
N LEU A 449 -13.78 -4.59 12.01
CA LEU A 449 -13.49 -6.01 11.83
C LEU A 449 -14.34 -6.70 10.80
N ASP A 450 -15.55 -6.23 10.62
CA ASP A 450 -16.47 -6.92 9.72
C ASP A 450 -17.62 -5.99 9.34
N ASN A 451 -17.99 -5.98 8.09
CA ASN A 451 -19.27 -5.41 7.67
C ASN A 451 -20.45 -6.01 8.49
N GLN A 452 -20.27 -7.17 9.11
CA GLN A 452 -21.24 -7.77 10.00
C GLN A 452 -21.59 -6.87 11.17
N VAL A 453 -20.62 -6.26 11.84
CA VAL A 453 -20.89 -5.39 13.02
C VAL A 453 -21.58 -4.11 12.60
N LEU A 454 -21.14 -3.52 11.48
CA LEU A 454 -21.83 -2.33 10.95
C LEU A 454 -23.30 -2.60 10.66
N ILE A 455 -23.63 -3.80 10.21
CA ILE A 455 -25.00 -4.15 9.86
C ILE A 455 -25.80 -4.66 11.07
N THR A 456 -25.16 -5.31 12.03
CA THR A 456 -25.82 -5.56 13.32
C THR A 456 -26.31 -4.24 13.91
N TYR A 457 -25.47 -3.19 13.87
CA TYR A 457 -25.89 -1.85 14.26
C TYR A 457 -27.08 -1.34 13.43
N ILE A 458 -27.00 -1.43 12.11
CA ILE A 458 -28.09 -1.00 11.22
C ILE A 458 -29.37 -1.77 11.52
N THR A 459 -29.29 -3.07 11.75
CA THR A 459 -30.46 -3.89 12.03
C THR A 459 -31.07 -3.62 13.40
N GLU A 460 -30.27 -3.47 14.43
CA GLU A 460 -30.74 -3.15 15.78
C GLU A 460 -31.17 -1.71 15.88
N GLY A 461 -30.36 -0.76 15.47
CA GLY A 461 -30.65 0.67 15.52
C GLY A 461 -31.83 1.10 14.65
N LEU A 462 -32.10 0.38 13.55
CA LEU A 462 -33.18 0.64 12.61
C LEU A 462 -34.36 -0.36 12.76
N GLY A 463 -34.38 -1.17 13.82
CA GLY A 463 -35.43 -2.17 14.04
C GLY A 463 -35.34 -3.41 13.19
N GLY A 464 -34.10 -3.76 12.75
CA GLY A 464 -33.83 -5.01 12.05
C GLY A 464 -34.00 -6.24 12.92
N VAL A 465 -34.03 -7.41 12.31
CA VAL A 465 -34.23 -8.68 13.00
C VAL A 465 -32.86 -9.30 13.31
N VAL A 466 -32.57 -9.48 14.60
CA VAL A 466 -31.36 -10.17 15.07
C VAL A 466 -31.34 -11.62 14.51
N GLY A 467 -30.20 -12.05 14.01
CA GLY A 467 -30.01 -13.36 13.38
C GLY A 467 -30.43 -13.45 11.92
N ALA A 468 -31.01 -12.39 11.34
CA ALA A 468 -31.29 -12.37 9.91
C ALA A 468 -30.04 -12.14 9.07
N GLU A 469 -29.96 -12.79 7.94
CA GLU A 469 -28.92 -12.55 6.94
C GLU A 469 -29.31 -11.41 5.99
N TYR A 470 -28.42 -10.46 5.81
CA TYR A 470 -28.61 -9.33 4.91
C TYR A 470 -27.60 -9.38 3.76
N ALA A 471 -28.03 -8.95 2.57
CA ALA A 471 -27.11 -8.74 1.47
C ALA A 471 -26.15 -7.60 1.81
N ASN A 472 -24.85 -7.85 1.69
CA ASN A 472 -23.86 -6.80 1.86
C ASN A 472 -23.91 -5.86 0.65
N PRO A 473 -24.44 -4.63 0.77
CA PRO A 473 -24.54 -3.71 -0.37
C PRO A 473 -23.17 -3.14 -0.79
N TYR A 474 -22.12 -3.38 0.01
CA TYR A 474 -20.82 -2.73 -0.12
C TYR A 474 -19.67 -3.69 -0.45
N GLY A 475 -19.92 -4.97 -0.63
CA GLY A 475 -18.86 -5.92 -0.94
C GLY A 475 -19.28 -7.37 -0.90
N GLN A 476 -18.32 -8.25 -0.92
CA GLN A 476 -18.52 -9.68 -0.80
C GLN A 476 -18.72 -10.08 0.67
N GLY A 477 -19.51 -11.09 0.86
CA GLY A 477 -19.82 -11.63 2.18
C GLY A 477 -21.28 -11.40 2.59
N ARG A 478 -21.72 -12.25 3.49
CA ARG A 478 -23.04 -12.14 4.11
C ARG A 478 -22.92 -11.33 5.39
N ILE A 479 -23.94 -10.58 5.64
CA ILE A 479 -24.05 -9.78 6.83
C ILE A 479 -25.08 -10.46 7.72
N VAL A 480 -24.66 -10.84 8.90
CA VAL A 480 -25.51 -11.49 9.89
C VAL A 480 -25.66 -10.55 11.07
N ALA A 481 -26.89 -10.20 11.43
CA ALA A 481 -27.15 -9.52 12.66
C ALA A 481 -26.83 -10.46 13.83
N VAL A 482 -25.88 -10.09 14.68
CA VAL A 482 -25.50 -10.84 15.88
C VAL A 482 -25.99 -10.12 17.13
N GLU A 483 -26.32 -10.91 18.18
CA GLU A 483 -26.71 -10.35 19.48
C GLU A 483 -25.60 -9.55 20.15
#